data_cf300c2cddf642da6fc3d736d053cef1
#
_entry.id   cf300c2cddf642da6fc3d736d053cef1
#
_cell.length_a   1.000
_cell.length_b   1.000
_cell.length_c   1.000
_cell.angle_alpha   90.00
_cell.angle_beta   90.00
_cell.angle_gamma   90.00
#
_symmetry.space_group_name_H-M   'P 1'
#
loop_
_entity.id
_entity.type
_entity.pdbx_description
1 polymer ?
#
loop_
_entity_poly.entity_id
_entity_poly.type
_entity_poly.pdbx_seq_one_letter_code
_entity_poly.pdbx_strand_id
1 'polypeptide(L)'
;MNAQHIATVLALHFDPEWGSPYWLERQQQLGFDVCREIVSREDFHRLGLMDVHALRTRPVTDFVPRSLHKNLADFLLSETGGTTGDPCRRVFSPQEFDNAFIGPWLKAVAEHNFPREGRWLFVGPGGPHIIDRSARFMARSLGSLEPFTVDCD
;
A
#
# COMPACT_ATOMS: atom_id res chain seq x y z
N MET A 1 -12.34 -10.80 0.13
CA MET A 1 -12.49 -9.95 1.32
C MET A 1 -13.86 -10.26 1.90
N ASN A 2 -13.95 -10.60 3.18
CA ASN A 2 -15.25 -10.88 3.83
C ASN A 2 -15.84 -9.61 4.44
N ALA A 3 -17.13 -9.60 4.76
CA ALA A 3 -17.84 -8.42 5.28
C ALA A 3 -17.21 -7.87 6.58
N GLN A 4 -16.73 -8.74 7.48
CA GLN A 4 -16.08 -8.33 8.71
C GLN A 4 -14.80 -7.55 8.45
N HIS A 5 -14.00 -7.96 7.48
CA HIS A 5 -12.76 -7.23 7.11
C HIS A 5 -13.09 -5.86 6.49
N ILE A 6 -14.13 -5.79 5.64
CA ILE A 6 -14.61 -4.52 5.09
C ILE A 6 -15.01 -3.58 6.23
N ALA A 7 -15.85 -4.01 7.14
CA ALA A 7 -16.30 -3.20 8.29
C ALA A 7 -15.11 -2.69 9.13
N THR A 8 -14.10 -3.55 9.39
CA THR A 8 -12.90 -3.16 10.15
C THR A 8 -12.10 -2.08 9.43
N VAL A 9 -11.87 -2.22 8.13
CA VAL A 9 -11.11 -1.23 7.36
C VAL A 9 -11.86 0.09 7.27
N LEU A 10 -13.17 0.05 7.01
CA LEU A 10 -13.97 1.26 6.96
C LEU A 10 -14.03 1.98 8.32
N ALA A 11 -14.26 1.24 9.40
CA ALA A 11 -14.26 1.83 10.75
C ALA A 11 -12.91 2.50 11.08
N LEU A 12 -11.78 1.93 10.64
CA LEU A 12 -10.47 2.51 10.86
C LEU A 12 -10.27 3.83 10.08
N HIS A 13 -10.71 3.88 8.83
CA HIS A 13 -10.49 5.05 7.96
C HIS A 13 -11.54 6.16 8.13
N PHE A 14 -12.76 5.81 8.49
CA PHE A 14 -13.89 6.73 8.60
C PHE A 14 -14.30 7.04 10.05
N ASP A 15 -13.47 6.66 11.04
CA ASP A 15 -13.67 7.11 12.42
C ASP A 15 -13.66 8.64 12.48
N PRO A 16 -14.68 9.30 13.08
CA PRO A 16 -14.81 10.76 13.04
C PRO A 16 -13.65 11.52 13.68
N GLU A 17 -12.99 10.93 14.68
CA GLU A 17 -11.88 11.54 15.42
C GLU A 17 -10.52 11.04 14.93
N TRP A 18 -10.41 9.74 14.72
CA TRP A 18 -9.14 9.03 14.50
C TRP A 18 -8.94 8.50 13.09
N GLY A 19 -9.89 8.72 12.21
CA GLY A 19 -9.84 8.28 10.81
C GLY A 19 -8.84 9.08 9.95
N SER A 20 -8.80 8.71 8.68
CA SER A 20 -7.91 9.35 7.71
C SER A 20 -8.46 10.69 7.23
N PRO A 21 -7.71 11.80 7.29
CA PRO A 21 -8.19 13.12 6.85
C PRO A 21 -8.84 13.11 5.45
N TYR A 22 -8.17 12.51 4.47
CA TYR A 22 -8.70 12.41 3.11
C TYR A 22 -10.06 11.71 3.04
N TRP A 23 -10.20 10.56 3.71
CA TRP A 23 -11.43 9.79 3.64
C TRP A 23 -12.59 10.43 4.41
N LEU A 24 -12.31 11.16 5.49
CA LEU A 24 -13.32 11.95 6.21
C LEU A 24 -13.85 13.10 5.34
N GLU A 25 -12.97 13.83 4.65
CA GLU A 25 -13.39 14.86 3.68
C GLU A 25 -14.20 14.24 2.53
N ARG A 26 -13.76 13.09 2.03
CA ARG A 26 -14.46 12.36 0.97
C ARG A 26 -15.86 11.95 1.39
N GLN A 27 -16.04 11.45 2.62
CA GLN A 27 -17.35 11.10 3.16
C GLN A 27 -18.31 12.31 3.17
N GLN A 28 -17.82 13.49 3.56
CA GLN A 28 -18.63 14.71 3.52
C GLN A 28 -19.13 15.03 2.09
N GLN A 29 -18.26 14.85 1.09
CA GLN A 29 -18.61 15.05 -0.32
C GLN A 29 -19.62 14.03 -0.83
N LEU A 30 -19.52 12.78 -0.37
CA LEU A 30 -20.43 11.69 -0.74
C LEU A 30 -21.84 11.88 -0.15
N GLY A 31 -21.95 12.55 1.00
CA GLY A 31 -23.24 12.86 1.62
C GLY A 31 -23.94 11.66 2.28
N PHE A 32 -23.23 10.56 2.51
CA PHE A 32 -23.76 9.40 3.22
C PHE A 32 -22.73 8.81 4.21
N ASP A 33 -23.21 8.04 5.17
CA ASP A 33 -22.38 7.32 6.13
C ASP A 33 -21.78 6.07 5.46
N VAL A 34 -20.47 6.14 5.20
CA VAL A 34 -19.73 5.07 4.51
C VAL A 34 -19.75 3.78 5.30
N CYS A 35 -19.56 3.83 6.62
CA CYS A 35 -19.55 2.62 7.45
C CYS A 35 -20.89 1.89 7.49
N ARG A 36 -22.00 2.62 7.32
CA ARG A 36 -23.33 2.09 7.29
C ARG A 36 -23.75 1.55 5.92
N GLU A 37 -23.32 2.24 4.86
CA GLU A 37 -23.83 2.05 3.51
C GLU A 37 -22.97 1.13 2.64
N ILE A 38 -21.69 0.92 3.02
CA ILE A 38 -20.75 0.04 2.33
C ILE A 38 -20.57 -1.21 3.17
N VAL A 39 -21.30 -2.26 2.84
CA VAL A 39 -21.30 -3.52 3.61
C VAL A 39 -20.73 -4.70 2.84
N SER A 40 -20.56 -4.55 1.53
CA SER A 40 -20.05 -5.57 0.63
C SER A 40 -19.01 -5.01 -0.34
N ARG A 41 -18.31 -5.89 -1.05
CA ARG A 41 -17.35 -5.48 -2.09
C ARG A 41 -18.01 -4.74 -3.25
N GLU A 42 -19.20 -5.13 -3.57
CA GLU A 42 -20.01 -4.57 -4.64
C GLU A 42 -20.35 -3.09 -4.38
N ASP A 43 -20.45 -2.68 -3.11
CA ASP A 43 -20.78 -1.31 -2.73
C ASP A 43 -19.62 -0.32 -2.92
N PHE A 44 -18.38 -0.80 -3.08
CA PHE A 44 -17.20 0.10 -3.19
C PHE A 44 -17.28 1.07 -4.36
N HIS A 45 -18.01 0.75 -5.44
CA HIS A 45 -18.21 1.68 -6.55
C HIS A 45 -18.86 3.01 -6.12
N ARG A 46 -19.60 3.01 -5.00
CA ARG A 46 -20.24 4.20 -4.43
C ARG A 46 -19.25 5.20 -3.84
N LEU A 47 -18.04 4.76 -3.49
CA LEU A 47 -16.95 5.66 -3.07
C LEU A 47 -16.40 6.50 -4.25
N GLY A 48 -16.71 6.08 -5.48
CA GLY A 48 -16.13 6.66 -6.70
C GLY A 48 -14.68 6.25 -6.92
N LEU A 49 -14.07 6.85 -7.92
CA LEU A 49 -12.66 6.62 -8.22
C LEU A 49 -11.77 7.37 -7.23
N MET A 50 -10.60 6.80 -6.97
CA MET A 50 -9.56 7.45 -6.17
C MET A 50 -9.06 8.70 -6.91
N ASP A 51 -8.94 9.80 -6.19
CA ASP A 51 -8.37 11.03 -6.73
C ASP A 51 -6.84 10.90 -6.87
N VAL A 52 -6.40 10.68 -8.11
CA VAL A 52 -4.98 10.54 -8.45
C VAL A 52 -4.22 11.85 -8.18
N HIS A 53 -4.86 13.01 -8.35
CA HIS A 53 -4.22 14.29 -8.04
C HIS A 53 -3.95 14.41 -6.54
N ALA A 54 -4.90 14.02 -5.70
CA ALA A 54 -4.70 13.99 -4.25
C ALA A 54 -3.53 13.06 -3.85
N LEU A 55 -3.39 11.88 -4.48
CA LEU A 55 -2.25 10.96 -4.21
C LEU A 55 -0.88 11.55 -4.57
N ARG A 56 -0.85 12.53 -5.48
CA ARG A 56 0.39 13.22 -5.91
C ARG A 56 0.73 14.43 -5.05
N THR A 57 -0.28 15.17 -4.62
CA THR A 57 -0.10 16.51 -4.04
C THR A 57 -0.31 16.60 -2.54
N ARG A 58 -1.14 15.73 -1.96
CA ARG A 58 -1.41 15.75 -0.53
C ARG A 58 -0.31 15.05 0.27
N PRO A 59 -0.08 15.46 1.52
CA PRO A 59 0.75 14.69 2.45
C PRO A 59 0.26 13.24 2.52
N VAL A 60 1.17 12.29 2.45
CA VAL A 60 0.81 10.86 2.51
C VAL A 60 0.10 10.49 3.82
N THR A 61 0.36 11.24 4.89
CA THR A 61 -0.31 11.10 6.19
C THR A 61 -1.81 11.36 6.14
N ASP A 62 -2.30 12.10 5.14
CA ASP A 62 -3.73 12.33 4.98
C ASP A 62 -4.50 11.05 4.63
N PHE A 63 -3.81 10.07 4.07
CA PHE A 63 -4.37 8.76 3.71
C PHE A 63 -4.22 7.71 4.83
N VAL A 64 -3.49 8.04 5.89
CA VAL A 64 -3.29 7.17 7.06
C VAL A 64 -4.24 7.58 8.18
N PRO A 65 -4.93 6.65 8.84
CA PRO A 65 -5.72 6.97 10.03
C PRO A 65 -4.88 7.66 11.11
N ARG A 66 -5.40 8.72 11.70
CA ARG A 66 -4.72 9.47 12.77
C ARG A 66 -4.33 8.58 13.95
N SER A 67 -5.14 7.56 14.24
CA SER A 67 -4.84 6.55 15.27
C SER A 67 -3.49 5.85 15.07
N LEU A 68 -2.97 5.81 13.83
CA LEU A 68 -1.71 5.15 13.47
C LEU A 68 -0.55 6.14 13.30
N HIS A 69 -0.76 7.46 13.40
CA HIS A 69 0.28 8.45 13.15
C HIS A 69 1.48 8.35 14.11
N LYS A 70 1.28 7.88 15.33
CA LYS A 70 2.38 7.64 16.29
C LYS A 70 3.34 6.51 15.86
N ASN A 71 2.90 5.68 14.92
CA ASN A 71 3.64 4.52 14.44
C ASN A 71 4.07 4.68 12.97
N LEU A 72 4.07 5.91 12.42
CA LEU A 72 4.41 6.15 11.00
C LEU A 72 5.79 5.64 10.59
N ALA A 73 6.75 5.60 11.53
CA ALA A 73 8.08 5.05 11.28
C ALA A 73 8.08 3.56 10.88
N ASP A 74 7.04 2.82 11.24
CA ASP A 74 6.90 1.40 10.91
C ASP A 74 6.33 1.19 9.50
N PHE A 75 5.80 2.24 8.87
CA PHE A 75 5.20 2.15 7.55
C PHE A 75 6.22 2.29 6.43
N LEU A 76 5.98 1.57 5.36
CA LEU A 76 6.80 1.60 4.15
C LEU A 76 6.20 2.62 3.17
N LEU A 77 6.91 3.73 2.95
CA LEU A 77 6.57 4.67 1.89
C LEU A 77 6.91 4.04 0.52
N SER A 78 6.00 4.15 -0.42
CA SER A 78 6.19 3.69 -1.79
C SER A 78 5.67 4.71 -2.79
N GLU A 79 6.35 4.79 -3.93
CA GLU A 79 6.01 5.67 -5.05
C GLU A 79 5.80 4.86 -6.33
N THR A 80 4.98 5.40 -7.25
CA THR A 80 4.84 4.88 -8.61
C THR A 80 5.89 5.49 -9.52
N GLY A 81 6.11 4.94 -10.72
CA GLY A 81 7.15 5.41 -11.65
C GLY A 81 6.94 6.80 -12.26
N GLY A 82 5.85 7.50 -11.99
CA GLY A 82 5.67 8.88 -12.43
C GLY A 82 5.62 9.13 -13.95
N THR A 83 5.45 8.11 -14.78
CA THR A 83 5.47 8.21 -16.25
C THR A 83 4.44 9.17 -16.85
N THR A 84 3.40 9.51 -16.11
CA THR A 84 2.32 10.43 -16.54
C THR A 84 2.24 11.70 -15.68
N GLY A 85 3.32 12.04 -14.99
CA GLY A 85 3.42 13.19 -14.07
C GLY A 85 4.06 12.80 -12.75
N ASP A 86 3.90 13.63 -11.71
CA ASP A 86 4.47 13.35 -10.40
C ASP A 86 4.06 11.97 -9.88
N PRO A 87 4.96 11.24 -9.19
CA PRO A 87 4.66 9.94 -8.62
C PRO A 87 3.49 9.99 -7.63
N CYS A 88 2.61 9.00 -7.68
CA CYS A 88 1.64 8.79 -6.62
C CYS A 88 2.33 8.15 -5.42
N ARG A 89 2.04 8.68 -4.22
CA ARG A 89 2.60 8.20 -2.97
C ARG A 89 1.60 7.33 -2.22
N ARG A 90 2.11 6.27 -1.65
CA ARG A 90 1.35 5.37 -0.79
C ARG A 90 2.22 4.85 0.35
N VAL A 91 1.62 4.61 1.49
CA VAL A 91 2.24 3.86 2.58
C VAL A 91 1.59 2.49 2.71
N PHE A 92 2.38 1.53 3.15
CA PHE A 92 1.92 0.20 3.54
C PHE A 92 2.33 -0.03 4.99
N SER A 93 1.43 -0.56 5.80
CA SER A 93 1.86 -1.21 7.03
C SER A 93 2.70 -2.44 6.69
N PRO A 94 3.58 -2.92 7.60
CA PRO A 94 4.35 -4.14 7.36
C PRO A 94 3.47 -5.32 6.94
N GLN A 95 2.33 -5.49 7.61
CA GLN A 95 1.40 -6.57 7.30
C GLN A 95 0.75 -6.44 5.91
N GLU A 96 0.37 -5.23 5.49
CA GLU A 96 -0.16 -4.99 4.14
C GLU A 96 0.89 -5.28 3.08
N PHE A 97 2.13 -4.86 3.31
CA PHE A 97 3.22 -5.10 2.39
C PHE A 97 3.51 -6.60 2.24
N ASP A 98 3.60 -7.32 3.36
CA ASP A 98 3.79 -8.76 3.37
C ASP A 98 2.65 -9.48 2.64
N ASN A 99 1.41 -9.13 2.90
CA ASN A 99 0.25 -9.72 2.24
C ASN A 99 0.21 -9.43 0.73
N ALA A 100 0.63 -8.24 0.31
CA ALA A 100 0.57 -7.83 -1.08
C ALA A 100 1.72 -8.37 -1.93
N PHE A 101 2.92 -8.48 -1.38
CA PHE A 101 4.15 -8.77 -2.13
C PHE A 101 4.87 -10.04 -1.67
N ILE A 102 5.11 -10.18 -0.36
CA ILE A 102 5.99 -11.24 0.14
C ILE A 102 5.26 -12.58 0.22
N GLY A 103 4.03 -12.60 0.71
CA GLY A 103 3.22 -13.83 0.75
C GLY A 103 3.03 -14.48 -0.62
N PRO A 104 2.53 -13.75 -1.64
CA PRO A 104 2.43 -14.26 -3.02
C PRO A 104 3.79 -14.70 -3.60
N TRP A 105 4.86 -13.94 -3.31
CA TRP A 105 6.21 -14.31 -3.72
C TRP A 105 6.66 -15.65 -3.13
N LEU A 106 6.55 -15.82 -1.81
CA LEU A 106 6.94 -17.07 -1.14
C LEU A 106 6.12 -18.28 -1.64
N LYS A 107 4.86 -18.06 -1.97
CA LYS A 107 4.02 -19.09 -2.60
C LYS A 107 4.56 -19.46 -3.97
N ALA A 108 4.87 -18.50 -4.83
CA ALA A 108 5.45 -18.74 -6.14
C ALA A 108 6.83 -19.44 -6.05
N VAL A 109 7.67 -19.05 -5.09
CA VAL A 109 8.95 -19.69 -4.80
C VAL A 109 8.76 -21.18 -4.50
N ALA A 110 7.78 -21.53 -3.67
CA ALA A 110 7.49 -22.91 -3.30
C ALA A 110 6.93 -23.71 -4.49
N GLU A 111 6.02 -23.13 -5.26
CA GLU A 111 5.37 -23.78 -6.41
C GLU A 111 6.34 -24.06 -7.57
N HIS A 112 7.31 -23.15 -7.77
CA HIS A 112 8.24 -23.24 -8.91
C HIS A 112 9.65 -23.70 -8.52
N ASN A 113 9.85 -24.16 -7.28
CA ASN A 113 11.16 -24.58 -6.78
C ASN A 113 12.26 -23.54 -7.03
N PHE A 114 11.94 -22.27 -6.82
CA PHE A 114 12.88 -21.18 -7.03
C PHE A 114 14.09 -21.32 -6.09
N PRO A 115 15.33 -21.12 -6.59
CA PRO A 115 16.52 -21.28 -5.76
C PRO A 115 16.52 -20.25 -4.61
N ARG A 116 16.77 -20.74 -3.39
CA ARG A 116 16.81 -19.90 -2.18
C ARG A 116 18.17 -19.24 -1.95
N GLU A 117 19.20 -19.79 -2.57
CA GLU A 117 20.56 -19.28 -2.47
C GLU A 117 20.95 -18.62 -3.79
N GLY A 118 21.61 -17.47 -3.70
CA GLY A 118 22.07 -16.78 -4.89
C GLY A 118 22.37 -15.30 -4.67
N ARG A 119 22.99 -14.71 -5.67
CA ARG A 119 23.16 -13.26 -5.76
C ARG A 119 22.03 -12.68 -6.57
N TRP A 120 21.44 -11.61 -6.06
CA TRP A 120 20.35 -10.91 -6.69
C TRP A 120 20.86 -9.65 -7.40
N LEU A 121 20.38 -9.44 -8.60
CA LEU A 121 20.53 -8.18 -9.33
C LEU A 121 19.14 -7.63 -9.62
N PHE A 122 18.85 -6.43 -9.14
CA PHE A 122 17.68 -5.67 -9.49
C PHE A 122 18.08 -4.59 -10.50
N VAL A 123 17.38 -4.56 -11.63
CA VAL A 123 17.54 -3.53 -12.68
C VAL A 123 16.20 -2.84 -12.85
N GLY A 124 16.10 -1.58 -12.46
CA GLY A 124 14.83 -0.84 -12.49
C GLY A 124 14.89 0.41 -11.61
N PRO A 125 13.76 1.14 -11.50
CA PRO A 125 13.71 2.38 -10.75
C PRO A 125 13.99 2.15 -9.26
N GLY A 126 14.91 2.95 -8.72
CA GLY A 126 15.40 2.85 -7.36
C GLY A 126 14.59 3.65 -6.33
N GLY A 127 15.22 3.94 -5.18
CA GLY A 127 14.66 4.78 -4.13
C GLY A 127 13.38 4.23 -3.48
N PRO A 128 12.35 5.07 -3.28
CA PRO A 128 11.09 4.64 -2.66
C PRO A 128 10.16 3.92 -3.63
N HIS A 129 10.60 3.61 -4.85
CA HIS A 129 9.77 2.92 -5.83
C HIS A 129 9.34 1.55 -5.32
N ILE A 130 8.05 1.22 -5.50
CA ILE A 130 7.46 -0.02 -4.93
C ILE A 130 8.17 -1.28 -5.43
N ILE A 131 8.66 -1.28 -6.68
CA ILE A 131 9.32 -2.44 -7.28
C ILE A 131 10.69 -2.68 -6.63
N ASP A 132 11.51 -1.62 -6.41
CA ASP A 132 12.80 -1.74 -5.71
C ASP A 132 12.60 -2.28 -4.28
N ARG A 133 11.66 -1.68 -3.54
CA ARG A 133 11.34 -2.15 -2.20
C ARG A 133 10.91 -3.61 -2.19
N SER A 134 10.04 -4.01 -3.10
CA SER A 134 9.59 -5.40 -3.21
C SER A 134 10.75 -6.35 -3.51
N ALA A 135 11.65 -5.99 -4.45
CA ALA A 135 12.82 -6.80 -4.79
C ALA A 135 13.75 -7.02 -3.57
N ARG A 136 14.01 -5.97 -2.79
CA ARG A 136 14.83 -6.06 -1.57
C ARG A 136 14.20 -6.99 -0.52
N PHE A 137 12.91 -6.83 -0.26
CA PHE A 137 12.19 -7.67 0.70
C PHE A 137 12.06 -9.12 0.22
N MET A 138 11.85 -9.34 -1.09
CA MET A 138 11.83 -10.68 -1.70
C MET A 138 13.19 -11.39 -1.53
N ALA A 139 14.30 -10.72 -1.83
CA ALA A 139 15.63 -11.29 -1.63
C ALA A 139 15.87 -11.66 -0.15
N ARG A 140 15.55 -10.75 0.76
CA ARG A 140 15.66 -11.01 2.21
C ARG A 140 14.80 -12.16 2.70
N SER A 141 13.59 -12.32 2.17
CA SER A 141 12.66 -13.40 2.54
C SER A 141 13.19 -14.79 2.19
N LEU A 142 14.17 -14.87 1.28
CA LEU A 142 14.89 -16.10 0.91
C LEU A 142 16.23 -16.25 1.65
N GLY A 143 16.53 -15.38 2.63
CA GLY A 143 17.79 -15.40 3.36
C GLY A 143 18.97 -14.79 2.60
N SER A 144 18.72 -14.14 1.47
CA SER A 144 19.76 -13.47 0.71
C SER A 144 20.08 -12.09 1.29
N LEU A 145 21.31 -11.62 1.05
CA LEU A 145 21.67 -10.23 1.27
C LEU A 145 20.85 -9.30 0.34
N GLU A 146 20.94 -7.99 0.58
CA GLU A 146 20.33 -7.04 -0.34
C GLU A 146 20.84 -7.24 -1.78
N PRO A 147 19.97 -7.11 -2.79
CA PRO A 147 20.36 -7.22 -4.18
C PRO A 147 21.35 -6.11 -4.57
N PHE A 148 22.22 -6.40 -5.52
CA PHE A 148 22.87 -5.34 -6.31
C PHE A 148 21.79 -4.61 -7.08
N THR A 149 21.89 -3.29 -7.19
CA THR A 149 20.87 -2.49 -7.87
C THR A 149 21.51 -1.66 -8.98
N VAL A 150 20.83 -1.62 -10.12
CA VAL A 150 21.11 -0.69 -11.22
C VAL A 150 19.86 0.14 -11.40
N ASP A 151 19.97 1.43 -11.10
CA ASP A 151 18.89 2.40 -11.28
C ASP A 151 18.75 2.74 -12.75
N CYS A 152 17.51 2.72 -13.25
CA CYS A 152 17.18 2.97 -14.65
C CYS A 152 16.21 4.15 -14.81
N ASP A 153 16.16 5.08 -13.85
CA ASP A 153 15.38 6.34 -13.96
C ASP A 153 16.10 7.37 -14.83
#